data_45e8c33b83b356d86889c2ba48dbb3d4
#
_entry.id   45e8c33b83b356d86889c2ba48dbb3d4
#
_cell.length_a   1.000
_cell.length_b   1.000
_cell.length_c   1.000
_cell.angle_alpha   90.00
_cell.angle_beta   90.00
_cell.angle_gamma   90.00
#
_symmetry.space_group_name_H-M   'P 1'
#
loop_
_entity.id
_entity.type
_entity.pdbx_description
1 polymer ?
#
loop_
_entity_poly.entity_id
_entity_poly.type
_entity_poly.pdbx_seq_one_letter_code
_entity_poly.pdbx_strand_id
1 'polypeptide(L)'
;RAEEYREKLAAIANDDPERKQKLEALGAEYGVEPGAPWIKDGFNSGGYEWTCENWATKWNACHVHLTTRADASKPLRKTSKCAYCQTVHKTETMVILTCQQCGRPLPDAEPIQAFLEFDTAWSPPIPVIEKLASMFPDHTFELKYFEGGIGFSGHARWSEGIEEFHHQYEYDGPRGG
;
A
#
# COMPACT_ATOMS: atom_id res chain seq x y z
N ARG A 1 -27.13 -0.90 -7.36
CA ARG A 1 -27.19 -0.62 -5.89
C ARG A 1 -26.05 0.27 -5.43
N ALA A 2 -24.77 -0.10 -5.65
CA ALA A 2 -23.64 0.72 -5.18
C ALA A 2 -23.55 2.08 -5.88
N GLU A 3 -23.85 2.15 -7.15
CA GLU A 3 -23.85 3.38 -7.95
C GLU A 3 -25.02 4.30 -7.54
N GLU A 4 -26.20 3.73 -7.40
CA GLU A 4 -27.39 4.42 -6.91
C GLU A 4 -27.21 4.98 -5.48
N TYR A 5 -26.56 4.21 -4.60
CA TYR A 5 -26.20 4.67 -3.26
C TYR A 5 -25.26 5.90 -3.30
N ARG A 6 -24.22 5.85 -4.16
CA ARG A 6 -23.29 6.97 -4.35
C ARG A 6 -23.97 8.23 -4.88
N GLU A 7 -24.90 8.09 -5.83
CA GLU A 7 -25.66 9.21 -6.36
C GLU A 7 -26.55 9.86 -5.29
N LYS A 8 -27.27 9.06 -4.50
CA LYS A 8 -28.09 9.54 -3.38
C LYS A 8 -27.23 10.18 -2.29
N LEU A 9 -26.06 9.60 -1.99
CA LEU A 9 -25.11 10.15 -1.02
C LEU A 9 -24.58 11.51 -1.47
N ALA A 10 -24.21 11.64 -2.74
CA ALA A 10 -23.73 12.90 -3.31
C ALA A 10 -24.79 14.00 -3.36
N ALA A 11 -26.08 13.63 -3.39
CA ALA A 11 -27.18 14.57 -3.38
C ALA A 11 -27.46 15.19 -1.99
N ILE A 12 -26.89 14.64 -0.91
CA ILE A 12 -27.02 15.19 0.43
C ILE A 12 -25.97 16.29 0.64
N ALA A 13 -26.42 17.53 0.66
CA ALA A 13 -25.55 18.69 0.80
C ALA A 13 -24.74 18.66 2.11
N ASN A 14 -23.51 19.16 2.10
CA ASN A 14 -22.63 19.16 3.26
C ASN A 14 -23.09 20.10 4.38
N ASP A 15 -23.83 21.14 4.05
CA ASP A 15 -24.39 22.17 4.92
C ASP A 15 -25.86 21.91 5.32
N ASP A 16 -26.41 20.75 4.94
CA ASP A 16 -27.78 20.35 5.30
C ASP A 16 -27.87 20.11 6.82
N PRO A 17 -28.72 20.85 7.56
CA PRO A 17 -28.87 20.70 9.01
C PRO A 17 -29.39 19.32 9.43
N GLU A 18 -30.06 18.61 8.53
CA GLU A 18 -30.55 17.23 8.76
C GLU A 18 -29.64 16.16 8.14
N ARG A 19 -28.43 16.55 7.70
CA ARG A 19 -27.51 15.67 6.98
C ARG A 19 -27.29 14.35 7.72
N LYS A 20 -27.09 14.38 9.01
CA LYS A 20 -26.85 13.18 9.82
C LYS A 20 -28.02 12.19 9.74
N GLN A 21 -29.24 12.69 9.87
CA GLN A 21 -30.45 11.84 9.82
C GLN A 21 -30.64 11.25 8.40
N LYS A 22 -30.40 12.05 7.35
CA LYS A 22 -30.47 11.61 5.96
C LYS A 22 -29.45 10.55 5.64
N LEU A 23 -28.22 10.67 6.16
CA LEU A 23 -27.17 9.66 6.00
C LEU A 23 -27.52 8.35 6.73
N GLU A 24 -28.03 8.43 7.95
CA GLU A 24 -28.48 7.26 8.72
C GLU A 24 -29.64 6.54 8.01
N ALA A 25 -30.62 7.28 7.51
CA ALA A 25 -31.74 6.72 6.77
C ALA A 25 -31.30 6.08 5.46
N LEU A 26 -30.41 6.72 4.72
CA LEU A 26 -29.82 6.17 3.49
C LEU A 26 -29.00 4.91 3.77
N GLY A 27 -28.22 4.91 4.85
CA GLY A 27 -27.48 3.73 5.29
C GLY A 27 -28.40 2.56 5.60
N ALA A 28 -29.48 2.79 6.32
CA ALA A 28 -30.47 1.77 6.64
C ALA A 28 -31.16 1.20 5.38
N GLU A 29 -31.51 2.06 4.39
CA GLU A 29 -32.11 1.66 3.11
C GLU A 29 -31.21 0.68 2.32
N TYR A 30 -29.89 0.89 2.37
CA TYR A 30 -28.92 0.07 1.63
C TYR A 30 -28.25 -1.02 2.46
N GLY A 31 -28.63 -1.19 3.72
CA GLY A 31 -28.04 -2.18 4.63
C GLY A 31 -26.62 -1.85 5.10
N VAL A 32 -26.34 -0.57 5.20
CA VAL A 32 -25.03 -0.05 5.63
C VAL A 32 -25.14 0.33 7.10
N GLU A 33 -24.29 -0.23 7.95
CA GLU A 33 -24.33 0.05 9.39
C GLU A 33 -23.97 1.50 9.71
N PRO A 34 -24.68 2.14 10.66
CA PRO A 34 -24.34 3.47 11.13
C PRO A 34 -22.90 3.51 11.65
N GLY A 35 -22.11 4.42 11.12
CA GLY A 35 -20.70 4.56 11.46
C GLY A 35 -19.73 3.79 10.59
N ALA A 36 -20.20 3.02 9.61
CA ALA A 36 -19.33 2.46 8.60
C ALA A 36 -18.54 3.57 7.88
N PRO A 37 -17.23 3.38 7.59
CA PRO A 37 -16.35 4.42 7.07
C PRO A 37 -16.87 5.15 5.81
N TRP A 38 -17.57 4.44 4.93
CA TRP A 38 -18.14 5.02 3.70
C TRP A 38 -19.39 5.88 3.92
N ILE A 39 -20.09 5.78 5.08
CA ILE A 39 -21.21 6.65 5.42
C ILE A 39 -20.69 8.01 5.92
N LYS A 40 -19.57 7.98 6.59
CA LYS A 40 -18.83 9.17 6.99
C LYS A 40 -17.98 9.71 5.85
N ASP A 41 -18.28 9.28 4.62
CA ASP A 41 -17.40 9.53 3.54
C ASP A 41 -17.30 10.99 3.14
N GLY A 42 -16.30 11.22 2.61
CA GLY A 42 -15.67 12.41 2.20
C GLY A 42 -14.46 12.58 3.07
N PHE A 43 -13.45 13.09 2.48
CA PHE A 43 -12.18 13.45 3.08
C PHE A 43 -12.32 14.16 4.45
N ASN A 44 -13.41 14.90 4.66
CA ASN A 44 -13.70 15.66 5.88
C ASN A 44 -14.72 15.00 6.81
N SER A 45 -15.24 13.80 6.53
CA SER A 45 -16.30 13.20 7.32
C SER A 45 -16.13 11.72 7.64
N GLY A 46 -14.90 11.26 7.84
CA GLY A 46 -14.61 9.92 8.34
C GLY A 46 -13.49 9.19 7.63
N GLY A 47 -13.25 9.45 6.37
CA GLY A 47 -12.09 8.92 5.66
C GLY A 47 -10.79 9.40 6.30
N TYR A 48 -10.74 10.67 6.69
CA TYR A 48 -9.62 11.26 7.41
C TYR A 48 -9.33 10.55 8.75
N GLU A 49 -10.32 10.41 9.62
CA GLU A 49 -10.15 9.75 10.92
C GLU A 49 -9.74 8.31 10.74
N TRP A 50 -10.41 7.60 9.82
CA TRP A 50 -10.10 6.20 9.54
C TRP A 50 -8.68 6.00 8.99
N THR A 51 -8.22 6.85 8.07
CA THR A 51 -6.85 6.76 7.53
C THR A 51 -5.79 7.11 8.59
N CYS A 52 -6.06 8.11 9.44
CA CYS A 52 -5.16 8.41 10.56
C CYS A 52 -5.05 7.23 11.55
N GLU A 53 -6.17 6.59 11.88
CA GLU A 53 -6.20 5.46 12.82
C GLU A 53 -5.60 4.17 12.25
N ASN A 54 -5.84 3.88 10.97
CA ASN A 54 -5.45 2.60 10.36
C ASN A 54 -4.16 2.66 9.55
N TRP A 55 -3.83 3.82 8.97
CA TRP A 55 -2.65 3.98 8.12
C TRP A 55 -1.60 4.93 8.70
N ALA A 56 -1.92 5.61 9.80
CA ALA A 56 -1.12 6.68 10.40
C ALA A 56 -0.86 7.86 9.45
N THR A 57 -1.63 7.99 8.38
CA THR A 57 -1.52 9.08 7.40
C THR A 57 -2.85 9.76 7.20
N LYS A 58 -2.81 11.05 6.85
CA LYS A 58 -4.01 11.86 6.66
C LYS A 58 -4.85 11.43 5.44
N TRP A 59 -4.20 10.93 4.38
CA TRP A 59 -4.82 10.43 3.15
C TRP A 59 -3.96 9.34 2.50
N ASN A 60 -4.49 8.74 1.45
CA ASN A 60 -3.81 7.69 0.68
C ASN A 60 -2.49 8.19 0.09
N ALA A 61 -1.62 7.23 -0.22
CA ALA A 61 -0.42 7.48 -1.00
C ALA A 61 -0.79 8.14 -2.34
N CYS A 62 -0.03 9.17 -2.72
CA CYS A 62 -0.13 9.84 -4.00
C CYS A 62 1.25 9.89 -4.69
N HIS A 63 1.30 10.32 -5.95
CA HIS A 63 2.51 10.34 -6.78
C HIS A 63 3.28 9.03 -6.78
N VAL A 64 2.54 7.93 -6.88
CA VAL A 64 3.10 6.58 -6.75
C VAL A 64 3.90 6.20 -7.99
N HIS A 65 5.18 5.87 -7.80
CA HIS A 65 6.08 5.38 -8.84
C HIS A 65 6.64 4.00 -8.44
N LEU A 66 6.35 2.99 -9.24
CA LEU A 66 6.89 1.65 -9.07
C LEU A 66 8.03 1.41 -10.05
N THR A 67 9.21 1.12 -9.52
CA THR A 67 10.36 0.69 -10.30
C THR A 67 10.79 -0.69 -9.86
N THR A 68 10.87 -1.62 -10.80
CA THR A 68 11.43 -2.95 -10.54
C THR A 68 12.86 -2.99 -11.08
N ARG A 69 13.83 -3.34 -10.23
CA ARG A 69 15.19 -3.64 -10.67
C ARG A 69 15.39 -5.15 -10.61
N ALA A 70 15.45 -5.78 -11.76
CA ALA A 70 16.29 -6.95 -11.90
C ALA A 70 17.74 -6.46 -11.73
N ASP A 71 18.58 -7.20 -11.02
CA ASP A 71 19.97 -6.84 -10.86
C ASP A 71 20.59 -6.61 -12.24
N ALA A 72 20.87 -5.32 -12.57
CA ALA A 72 21.36 -4.92 -13.88
C ALA A 72 22.76 -5.48 -14.19
N SER A 73 23.45 -6.07 -13.21
CA SER A 73 24.75 -6.73 -13.36
C SER A 73 24.64 -8.16 -13.90
N LYS A 74 23.44 -8.76 -13.87
CA LYS A 74 23.23 -10.14 -14.32
C LYS A 74 22.31 -10.18 -15.54
N PRO A 75 22.75 -10.80 -16.63
CA PRO A 75 21.91 -10.92 -17.82
C PRO A 75 20.64 -11.72 -17.44
N LEU A 76 19.48 -11.16 -17.78
CA LEU A 76 18.19 -11.87 -17.71
C LEU A 76 18.35 -13.23 -18.39
N ARG A 77 18.28 -14.30 -17.62
CA ARG A 77 18.33 -15.64 -18.20
C ARG A 77 17.04 -15.86 -18.99
N LYS A 78 17.19 -15.96 -20.29
CA LYS A 78 16.08 -16.23 -21.21
C LYS A 78 15.45 -17.61 -21.04
N THR A 79 16.07 -18.47 -20.26
CA THR A 79 15.62 -19.86 -20.02
C THR A 79 15.94 -20.28 -18.59
N SER A 80 14.94 -20.75 -17.87
CA SER A 80 15.07 -21.38 -16.55
C SER A 80 14.45 -22.77 -16.57
N LYS A 81 15.13 -23.76 -15.98
CA LYS A 81 14.63 -25.12 -15.88
C LYS A 81 14.22 -25.42 -14.45
N CYS A 82 12.99 -25.84 -14.23
CA CYS A 82 12.51 -26.24 -12.91
C CYS A 82 13.25 -27.49 -12.41
N ALA A 83 13.83 -27.42 -11.23
CA ALA A 83 14.54 -28.54 -10.61
C ALA A 83 13.60 -29.71 -10.28
N TYR A 84 12.32 -29.46 -10.09
CA TYR A 84 11.35 -30.46 -9.65
C TYR A 84 10.63 -31.15 -10.80
N CYS A 85 10.00 -30.42 -11.70
CA CYS A 85 9.22 -30.97 -12.80
C CYS A 85 9.96 -30.97 -14.14
N GLN A 86 11.20 -30.46 -14.18
CA GLN A 86 12.08 -30.37 -15.35
C GLN A 86 11.54 -29.50 -16.50
N THR A 87 10.42 -28.79 -16.27
CA THR A 87 9.83 -27.87 -17.26
C THR A 87 10.79 -26.72 -17.54
N VAL A 88 10.99 -26.44 -18.81
CA VAL A 88 11.81 -25.31 -19.27
C VAL A 88 10.92 -24.11 -19.54
N HIS A 89 11.19 -23.01 -18.84
CA HIS A 89 10.53 -21.73 -19.03
C HIS A 89 11.41 -20.80 -19.87
N LYS A 90 10.82 -20.26 -20.92
CA LYS A 90 11.49 -19.27 -21.78
C LYS A 90 10.77 -17.94 -21.60
N THR A 91 11.53 -16.89 -21.40
CA THR A 91 10.99 -15.51 -21.31
C THR A 91 11.92 -14.55 -21.97
N GLU A 92 11.35 -13.57 -22.65
CA GLU A 92 12.11 -12.51 -23.31
C GLU A 92 12.06 -11.18 -22.54
N THR A 93 11.04 -11.02 -21.69
CA THR A 93 10.71 -9.72 -21.08
C THR A 93 10.36 -9.77 -19.60
N MET A 94 10.15 -10.95 -19.01
CA MET A 94 9.75 -11.07 -17.61
C MET A 94 10.62 -12.05 -16.84
N VAL A 95 10.86 -11.78 -15.56
CA VAL A 95 11.46 -12.74 -14.64
C VAL A 95 10.36 -13.67 -14.13
N ILE A 96 10.51 -14.97 -14.39
CA ILE A 96 9.61 -15.98 -13.86
C ILE A 96 10.23 -16.52 -12.58
N LEU A 97 9.62 -16.23 -11.44
CA LEU A 97 10.10 -16.63 -10.12
C LEU A 97 9.63 -18.03 -9.73
N THR A 98 8.47 -18.44 -10.25
CA THR A 98 7.85 -19.72 -9.93
C THR A 98 7.59 -20.53 -11.19
N CYS A 99 7.74 -21.83 -11.08
CA CYS A 99 7.40 -22.73 -12.17
C CYS A 99 5.90 -22.70 -12.46
N GLN A 100 5.52 -22.32 -13.66
CA GLN A 100 4.12 -22.25 -14.08
C GLN A 100 3.42 -23.62 -14.09
N GLN A 101 4.19 -24.71 -14.14
CA GLN A 101 3.66 -26.06 -14.16
C GLN A 101 3.41 -26.63 -12.75
N CYS A 102 4.30 -26.41 -11.79
CA CYS A 102 4.22 -27.01 -10.45
C CYS A 102 4.18 -26.00 -9.30
N GLY A 103 4.20 -24.71 -9.58
CA GLY A 103 4.12 -23.63 -8.59
C GLY A 103 5.36 -23.44 -7.72
N ARG A 104 6.40 -24.26 -7.88
CA ARG A 104 7.61 -24.17 -7.04
C ARG A 104 8.58 -23.09 -7.53
N PRO A 105 9.37 -22.51 -6.62
CA PRO A 105 10.39 -21.53 -7.00
C PRO A 105 11.37 -22.09 -8.03
N LEU A 106 11.78 -21.27 -8.96
CA LEU A 106 12.84 -21.62 -9.90
C LEU A 106 14.21 -21.38 -9.25
N PRO A 107 15.18 -22.29 -9.39
CA PRO A 107 16.46 -22.24 -8.66
C PRO A 107 17.34 -21.04 -9.01
N ASP A 108 17.03 -20.38 -10.10
CA ASP A 108 17.76 -19.19 -10.58
C ASP A 108 16.92 -17.90 -10.47
N ALA A 109 15.82 -17.94 -9.72
CA ALA A 109 15.02 -16.76 -9.45
C ALA A 109 15.75 -15.90 -8.43
N GLU A 110 16.48 -14.90 -8.92
CA GLU A 110 17.04 -13.89 -8.03
C GLU A 110 15.92 -13.03 -7.45
N PRO A 111 16.06 -12.57 -6.20
CA PRO A 111 15.06 -11.72 -5.61
C PRO A 111 14.90 -10.44 -6.46
N ILE A 112 13.69 -10.21 -6.94
CA ILE A 112 13.36 -8.95 -7.59
C ILE A 112 13.26 -7.90 -6.48
N GLN A 113 14.07 -6.87 -6.59
CA GLN A 113 13.87 -5.67 -5.80
C GLN A 113 12.83 -4.78 -6.50
N ALA A 114 11.75 -4.50 -5.82
CA ALA A 114 10.77 -3.51 -6.22
C ALA A 114 10.97 -2.26 -5.35
N PHE A 115 11.05 -1.11 -6.00
CA PHE A 115 11.12 0.19 -5.33
C PHE A 115 9.81 0.90 -5.57
N LEU A 116 9.15 1.26 -4.49
CA LEU A 116 7.92 2.02 -4.51
C LEU A 116 8.19 3.39 -3.87
N GLU A 117 8.13 4.44 -4.69
CA GLU A 117 8.20 5.82 -4.21
C GLU A 117 6.81 6.40 -4.19
N PHE A 118 6.45 7.09 -3.13
CA PHE A 118 5.14 7.71 -2.98
C PHE A 118 5.15 8.78 -1.89
N ASP A 119 4.22 9.70 -1.99
CA ASP A 119 3.99 10.71 -0.96
C ASP A 119 2.82 10.31 -0.06
N THR A 120 2.96 10.60 1.22
CA THR A 120 1.88 10.51 2.23
C THR A 120 1.78 11.82 3.01
N ALA A 121 0.64 12.06 3.63
CA ALA A 121 0.46 13.29 4.39
C ALA A 121 1.05 13.18 5.80
N TRP A 122 2.12 13.94 6.04
CA TRP A 122 2.71 14.31 7.33
C TRP A 122 3.32 13.19 8.18
N SER A 123 3.10 11.95 7.82
CA SER A 123 3.65 10.79 8.54
C SER A 123 3.84 9.59 7.63
N PRO A 124 4.80 8.70 7.94
CA PRO A 124 4.98 7.46 7.20
C PRO A 124 3.85 6.46 7.49
N PRO A 125 3.43 5.66 6.50
CA PRO A 125 2.35 4.69 6.64
C PRO A 125 2.84 3.39 7.30
N ILE A 126 3.44 3.48 8.47
CA ILE A 126 4.00 2.32 9.20
C ILE A 126 3.00 1.17 9.33
N PRO A 127 1.74 1.38 9.79
CA PRO A 127 0.79 0.27 9.94
C PRO A 127 0.47 -0.45 8.63
N VAL A 128 0.53 0.26 7.50
CA VAL A 128 0.32 -0.34 6.16
C VAL A 128 1.46 -1.29 5.82
N ILE A 129 2.71 -0.87 6.06
CA ILE A 129 3.89 -1.70 5.78
C ILE A 129 3.94 -2.90 6.73
N GLU A 130 3.64 -2.73 8.00
CA GLU A 130 3.49 -3.83 8.96
C GLU A 130 2.47 -4.86 8.50
N LYS A 131 1.31 -4.38 8.03
CA LYS A 131 0.27 -5.25 7.51
C LYS A 131 0.75 -6.01 6.27
N LEU A 132 1.41 -5.35 5.34
CA LEU A 132 2.01 -5.99 4.16
C LEU A 132 3.05 -7.03 4.57
N ALA A 133 3.95 -6.71 5.48
CA ALA A 133 4.95 -7.65 5.97
C ALA A 133 4.31 -8.90 6.58
N SER A 134 3.27 -8.72 7.39
CA SER A 134 2.52 -9.84 7.99
C SER A 134 1.81 -10.71 6.96
N MET A 135 1.36 -10.13 5.84
CA MET A 135 0.70 -10.86 4.75
C MET A 135 1.68 -11.60 3.84
N PHE A 136 2.92 -11.10 3.75
CA PHE A 136 3.96 -11.63 2.87
C PHE A 136 5.26 -11.90 3.64
N PRO A 137 5.27 -12.87 4.59
CA PRO A 137 6.40 -13.11 5.49
C PRO A 137 7.68 -13.56 4.76
N ASP A 138 7.55 -14.12 3.56
CA ASP A 138 8.70 -14.52 2.73
C ASP A 138 9.42 -13.34 2.05
N HIS A 139 8.93 -12.10 2.29
CA HIS A 139 9.50 -10.88 1.71
C HIS A 139 10.08 -9.99 2.79
N THR A 140 11.15 -9.29 2.44
CA THR A 140 11.69 -8.21 3.26
C THR A 140 11.15 -6.88 2.77
N PHE A 141 10.66 -6.08 3.69
CA PHE A 141 10.20 -4.71 3.43
C PHE A 141 11.15 -3.73 4.09
N GLU A 142 11.52 -2.69 3.37
CA GLU A 142 12.36 -1.60 3.86
C GLU A 142 11.68 -0.28 3.52
N LEU A 143 11.43 0.54 4.52
CA LEU A 143 10.84 1.86 4.38
C LEU A 143 11.84 2.92 4.78
N LYS A 144 12.14 3.84 3.86
CA LYS A 144 12.86 5.08 4.14
C LYS A 144 11.92 6.25 3.90
N TYR A 145 11.88 7.15 4.84
CA TYR A 145 10.97 8.29 4.77
C TYR A 145 11.60 9.57 5.31
N PHE A 146 11.10 10.69 4.87
CA PHE A 146 11.44 11.99 5.44
C PHE A 146 10.25 12.95 5.33
N GLU A 147 10.21 13.91 6.22
CA GLU A 147 9.27 15.02 6.19
C GLU A 147 10.04 16.32 6.45
N GLY A 148 10.12 17.18 5.42
CA GLY A 148 10.93 18.41 5.46
C GLY A 148 10.29 19.55 6.24
N GLY A 149 8.96 19.59 6.39
CA GLY A 149 8.23 20.64 7.09
C GLY A 149 8.41 20.57 8.60
N ILE A 150 8.20 19.39 9.19
CA ILE A 150 8.37 19.15 10.64
C ILE A 150 9.83 18.83 10.96
N GLY A 151 10.57 18.28 10.00
CA GLY A 151 12.01 18.05 10.14
C GLY A 151 12.36 16.68 10.73
N PHE A 152 11.76 15.60 10.25
CA PHE A 152 12.14 14.25 10.63
C PHE A 152 12.42 13.36 9.42
N SER A 153 13.20 12.32 9.63
CA SER A 153 13.48 11.24 8.69
C SER A 153 13.50 9.91 9.43
N GLY A 154 13.40 8.81 8.70
CA GLY A 154 13.49 7.53 9.35
C GLY A 154 13.73 6.38 8.39
N HIS A 155 14.05 5.25 9.01
CA HIS A 155 14.33 4.00 8.35
C HIS A 155 13.78 2.85 9.19
N ALA A 156 12.98 2.00 8.58
CA ALA A 156 12.41 0.83 9.21
C ALA A 156 12.54 -0.38 8.28
N ARG A 157 12.60 -1.57 8.88
CA ARG A 157 12.72 -2.83 8.15
C ARG A 157 11.91 -3.92 8.81
N TRP A 158 11.27 -4.72 7.98
CA TRP A 158 10.54 -5.92 8.37
C TRP A 158 11.06 -7.11 7.59
N SER A 159 11.25 -8.24 8.26
CA SER A 159 11.60 -9.53 7.69
C SER A 159 10.84 -10.62 8.40
N GLU A 160 10.51 -11.69 7.70
CA GLU A 160 9.70 -12.79 8.25
C GLU A 160 8.38 -12.34 8.90
N GLY A 161 7.81 -11.24 8.40
CA GLY A 161 6.58 -10.65 8.92
C GLY A 161 6.73 -9.84 10.20
N ILE A 162 7.96 -9.63 10.71
CA ILE A 162 8.27 -8.98 11.99
C ILE A 162 9.13 -7.75 11.74
N GLU A 163 8.90 -6.68 12.51
CA GLU A 163 9.77 -5.52 12.53
C GLU A 163 11.14 -5.88 13.13
N GLU A 164 12.20 -5.70 12.34
CA GLU A 164 13.57 -5.86 12.80
C GLU A 164 14.07 -4.60 13.52
N PHE A 165 13.77 -3.45 12.95
CA PHE A 165 14.07 -2.15 13.55
C PHE A 165 13.22 -1.03 12.95
N HIS A 166 13.05 0.05 13.72
CA HIS A 166 12.50 1.32 13.29
C HIS A 166 13.26 2.46 13.98
N HIS A 167 13.95 3.26 13.21
CA HIS A 167 14.71 4.41 13.71
C HIS A 167 14.18 5.69 13.09
N GLN A 168 13.96 6.68 13.93
CA GLN A 168 13.60 8.03 13.50
C GLN A 168 14.69 9.01 13.93
N TYR A 169 15.00 9.95 13.05
CA TYR A 169 16.07 10.93 13.20
C TYR A 169 15.52 12.32 12.92
N GLU A 170 16.21 13.34 13.41
CA GLU A 170 16.00 14.70 12.94
C GLU A 170 16.42 14.80 11.46
N TYR A 171 15.65 15.51 10.69
CA TYR A 171 15.96 15.79 9.29
C TYR A 171 16.45 17.24 9.16
N ASP A 172 17.71 17.41 8.76
CA ASP A 172 18.40 18.68 8.57
C ASP A 172 18.64 19.05 7.10
N GLY A 173 18.05 18.27 6.18
CA GLY A 173 18.15 18.48 4.76
C GLY A 173 17.31 19.65 4.25
N PRO A 174 17.24 19.85 2.90
CA PRO A 174 16.44 20.90 2.30
C PRO A 174 14.99 20.77 2.69
N ARG A 175 14.43 21.80 3.28
CA ARG A 175 13.00 21.91 3.56
C ARG A 175 12.33 22.28 2.24
N GLY A 176 11.94 21.26 1.47
CA GLY A 176 11.15 21.44 0.28
C GLY A 176 9.67 21.54 0.64
N GLY A 177 8.97 22.52 0.11
CA GLY A 177 7.54 22.57 -0.01
C GLY A 177 7.17 22.52 -1.49
#